data_eccdbb9b217a1be3c57d57c24a8ad445
#
_entry.id   eccdbb9b217a1be3c57d57c24a8ad445
#
_cell.length_a   1.000
_cell.length_b   1.000
_cell.length_c   1.000
_cell.angle_alpha   90.00
_cell.angle_beta   90.00
_cell.angle_gamma   90.00
#
_symmetry.space_group_name_H-M   'P 1'
#
loop_
_entity.id
_entity.type
_entity.pdbx_description
1 polymer ?
#
loop_
_entity_poly.entity_id
_entity_poly.type
_entity_poly.pdbx_seq_one_letter_code
_entity_poly.pdbx_strand_id
1 'polypeptide(L)'
;MENYDVVIVGAGAAGVGIASMLKDFGVEKMVVLERDEVGATFDKWPKEMRFITPSFTTNFWGQIDLNSVVSGTSPAFSLETEHPTGKEYAKYLRLISEHLELPVKEHTDVEKVIHSQDSFTIYIK
;
A
#
# COMPACT_ATOMS: atom_id res chain seq x y z
N MET A 1 21.58 9.89 10.52
CA MET A 1 20.86 9.93 9.23
C MET A 1 20.78 8.52 8.67
N GLU A 2 19.59 8.08 8.33
CA GLU A 2 19.38 6.79 7.67
C GLU A 2 19.44 6.98 6.16
N ASN A 3 20.01 6.02 5.44
CA ASN A 3 20.12 6.04 3.99
C ASN A 3 19.37 4.86 3.38
N TYR A 4 18.60 5.12 2.36
CA TYR A 4 17.83 4.13 1.60
C TYR A 4 18.05 4.29 0.11
N ASP A 5 17.94 3.22 -0.64
CA ASP A 5 17.95 3.29 -2.10
C ASP A 5 16.61 3.79 -2.63
N VAL A 6 15.52 3.44 -1.93
CA VAL A 6 14.16 3.88 -2.27
C VAL A 6 13.41 4.29 -1.01
N VAL A 7 12.77 5.44 -1.07
CA VAL A 7 11.79 5.88 -0.06
C VAL A 7 10.45 6.07 -0.74
N ILE A 8 9.43 5.41 -0.20
CA ILE A 8 8.04 5.54 -0.64
C ILE A 8 7.30 6.38 0.39
N VAL A 9 6.62 7.42 -0.03
CA VAL A 9 5.84 8.29 0.86
C VAL A 9 4.37 7.93 0.73
N GLY A 10 3.80 7.41 1.82
CA GLY A 10 2.42 6.95 1.92
C GLY A 10 2.28 5.43 1.78
N ALA A 11 1.51 4.83 2.67
CA ALA A 11 1.17 3.41 2.66
C ALA A 11 -0.32 3.18 2.31
N GLY A 12 -0.79 3.88 1.29
CA GLY A 12 -2.07 3.60 0.64
C GLY A 12 -1.94 2.46 -0.38
N ALA A 13 -2.93 2.31 -1.25
CA ALA A 13 -2.93 1.27 -2.28
C ALA A 13 -1.69 1.30 -3.17
N ALA A 14 -1.31 2.49 -3.65
CA ALA A 14 -0.15 2.65 -4.51
C ALA A 14 1.16 2.35 -3.77
N GLY A 15 1.33 2.88 -2.56
CA GLY A 15 2.56 2.68 -1.78
C GLY A 15 2.78 1.22 -1.41
N VAL A 16 1.74 0.54 -0.95
CA VAL A 16 1.80 -0.90 -0.63
C VAL A 16 2.09 -1.73 -1.88
N GLY A 17 1.41 -1.43 -3.00
CA GLY A 17 1.63 -2.14 -4.26
C GLY A 17 3.04 -1.97 -4.80
N ILE A 18 3.56 -0.74 -4.79
CA ILE A 18 4.93 -0.45 -5.26
C ILE A 18 5.97 -1.11 -4.36
N ALA A 19 5.82 -1.01 -3.03
CA ALA A 19 6.73 -1.65 -2.09
C ALA A 19 6.79 -3.16 -2.30
N SER A 20 5.64 -3.79 -2.49
CA SER A 20 5.54 -5.21 -2.80
C SER A 20 6.29 -5.58 -4.08
N MET A 21 6.06 -4.82 -5.14
CA MET A 21 6.71 -5.05 -6.44
C MET A 21 8.23 -4.87 -6.35
N LEU A 22 8.69 -3.82 -5.69
CA LEU A 22 10.12 -3.58 -5.52
C LEU A 22 10.79 -4.69 -4.70
N LYS A 23 10.11 -5.19 -3.69
CA LYS A 23 10.59 -6.34 -2.91
C LYS A 23 10.76 -7.59 -3.79
N ASP A 24 9.78 -7.86 -4.65
CA ASP A 24 9.85 -8.97 -5.60
C ASP A 24 11.01 -8.82 -6.59
N PHE A 25 11.36 -7.60 -6.96
CA PHE A 25 12.51 -7.29 -7.80
C PHE A 25 13.85 -7.29 -7.03
N GLY A 26 13.84 -7.59 -5.75
CA GLY A 26 15.07 -7.71 -4.96
C GLY A 26 15.59 -6.40 -4.36
N VAL A 27 14.77 -5.35 -4.30
CA VAL A 27 15.13 -4.12 -3.61
C VAL A 27 15.01 -4.34 -2.10
N GLU A 28 16.13 -4.38 -1.41
CA GLU A 28 16.18 -4.65 0.02
C GLU A 28 16.21 -3.38 0.86
N LYS A 29 16.94 -2.36 0.38
CA LYS A 29 17.19 -1.12 1.13
C LYS A 29 16.15 -0.05 0.80
N MET A 30 14.90 -0.33 1.17
CA MET A 30 13.79 0.60 0.99
C MET A 30 13.02 0.80 2.30
N VAL A 31 12.24 1.88 2.34
CA VAL A 31 11.31 2.17 3.42
C VAL A 31 10.05 2.83 2.88
N VAL A 32 8.92 2.53 3.50
CA VAL A 32 7.65 3.24 3.28
C VAL A 32 7.39 4.11 4.49
N LEU A 33 7.25 5.39 4.31
CA LEU A 33 6.94 6.36 5.36
C LEU A 33 5.46 6.70 5.32
N GLU A 34 4.74 6.35 6.38
CA GLU A 34 3.30 6.57 6.48
C GLU A 34 2.99 7.50 7.66
N ARG A 35 2.24 8.55 7.40
CA ARG A 35 1.88 9.55 8.43
C ARG A 35 1.00 8.95 9.53
N ASP A 36 0.02 8.16 9.13
CA ASP A 36 -0.92 7.51 10.05
C ASP A 36 -0.60 6.01 10.13
N GLU A 37 -1.48 5.18 9.61
CA GLU A 37 -1.35 3.72 9.52
C GLU A 37 -1.57 3.26 8.07
N VAL A 38 -1.12 2.07 7.75
CA VAL A 38 -1.37 1.47 6.44
C VAL A 38 -2.86 1.53 6.11
N GLY A 39 -3.20 2.10 4.96
CA GLY A 39 -4.58 2.19 4.47
C GLY A 39 -5.45 3.23 5.18
N ALA A 40 -4.88 4.12 5.99
CA ALA A 40 -5.63 5.10 6.79
C ALA A 40 -6.60 5.97 5.98
N THR A 41 -6.28 6.31 4.74
CA THR A 41 -7.20 7.07 3.87
C THR A 41 -8.51 6.33 3.66
N PHE A 42 -8.47 5.02 3.51
CA PHE A 42 -9.68 4.20 3.33
C PHE A 42 -10.47 4.07 4.63
N ASP A 43 -9.84 4.03 5.78
CA ASP A 43 -10.53 4.07 7.07
C ASP A 43 -11.37 5.34 7.27
N LYS A 44 -10.96 6.44 6.62
CA LYS A 44 -11.65 7.73 6.70
C LYS A 44 -12.80 7.88 5.71
N TRP A 45 -13.03 6.88 4.85
CA TRP A 45 -14.18 6.91 3.94
C TRP A 45 -15.50 6.89 4.70
N PRO A 46 -16.56 7.55 4.17
CA PRO A 46 -17.90 7.41 4.71
C PRO A 46 -18.29 5.93 4.84
N LYS A 47 -19.00 5.60 5.90
CA LYS A 47 -19.37 4.22 6.24
C LYS A 47 -20.12 3.50 5.11
N GLU A 48 -20.93 4.24 4.35
CA GLU A 48 -21.74 3.71 3.25
C GLU A 48 -20.97 3.57 1.94
N MET A 49 -19.78 4.16 1.85
CA MET A 49 -18.99 4.15 0.62
C MET A 49 -18.34 2.80 0.40
N ARG A 50 -18.51 2.27 -0.81
CA ARG A 50 -17.91 1.01 -1.26
C ARG A 50 -17.24 1.20 -2.60
N PHE A 51 -16.30 0.33 -2.92
CA PHE A 51 -15.74 0.25 -4.27
C PHE A 51 -16.85 -0.07 -5.27
N ILE A 52 -16.91 0.70 -6.34
CA ILE A 52 -17.81 0.43 -7.47
C ILE A 52 -17.26 -0.76 -8.26
N THR A 53 -15.94 -0.83 -8.42
CA THR A 53 -15.26 -1.92 -9.10
C THR A 53 -15.43 -3.21 -8.28
N PRO A 54 -16.02 -4.27 -8.86
CA PRO A 54 -16.15 -5.53 -8.14
C PRO A 54 -14.83 -6.27 -8.04
N SER A 55 -14.63 -6.94 -6.94
CA SER A 55 -13.51 -7.87 -6.72
C SER A 55 -13.93 -9.29 -7.04
N PHE A 56 -13.08 -10.02 -7.78
CA PHE A 56 -13.31 -11.41 -8.14
C PHE A 56 -12.09 -12.25 -7.79
N THR A 57 -12.32 -13.42 -7.22
CA THR A 57 -11.25 -14.38 -6.88
C THR A 57 -10.61 -15.01 -8.11
N THR A 58 -11.39 -15.15 -9.18
CA THR A 58 -10.94 -15.70 -10.45
C THR A 58 -11.64 -15.00 -11.62
N ASN A 59 -10.97 -14.95 -12.74
CA ASN A 59 -11.57 -14.53 -13.98
C ASN A 59 -11.12 -15.46 -15.11
N PHE A 60 -11.90 -15.44 -16.20
CA PHE A 60 -11.71 -16.34 -17.34
C PHE A 60 -10.36 -16.18 -18.05
N TRP A 61 -9.71 -15.02 -17.87
CA TRP A 61 -8.49 -14.66 -18.57
C TRP A 61 -7.24 -14.70 -17.67
N GLY A 62 -7.37 -15.15 -16.42
CA GLY A 62 -6.27 -15.17 -15.47
C GLY A 62 -5.75 -13.79 -15.07
N GLN A 63 -6.54 -12.75 -15.26
CA GLN A 63 -6.16 -11.38 -14.93
C GLN A 63 -6.20 -11.17 -13.42
N ILE A 64 -5.42 -10.19 -12.97
CA ILE A 64 -5.45 -9.74 -11.59
C ILE A 64 -6.80 -9.06 -11.30
N ASP A 65 -7.33 -9.26 -10.10
CA ASP A 65 -8.47 -8.52 -9.59
C ASP A 65 -8.19 -7.01 -9.68
N LEU A 66 -9.14 -6.24 -10.23
CA LEU A 66 -8.97 -4.80 -10.44
C LEU A 66 -8.74 -4.00 -9.15
N ASN A 67 -9.18 -4.53 -8.01
CA ASN A 67 -8.96 -3.93 -6.70
C ASN A 67 -7.72 -4.48 -5.98
N SER A 68 -7.03 -5.43 -6.58
CA SER A 68 -5.81 -6.02 -6.03
C SER A 68 -4.62 -5.09 -6.27
N VAL A 69 -3.74 -4.98 -5.28
CA VAL A 69 -2.47 -4.25 -5.39
C VAL A 69 -1.27 -5.20 -5.50
N VAL A 70 -1.49 -6.48 -5.29
CA VAL A 70 -0.45 -7.51 -5.35
C VAL A 70 -0.99 -8.72 -6.12
N SER A 71 -0.21 -9.22 -7.05
CA SER A 71 -0.54 -10.43 -7.81
C SER A 71 -0.83 -11.62 -6.89
N GLY A 72 -1.86 -12.39 -7.23
CA GLY A 72 -2.26 -13.55 -6.43
C GLY A 72 -3.08 -13.21 -5.19
N THR A 73 -3.44 -11.96 -4.97
CA THR A 73 -4.32 -11.51 -3.88
C THR A 73 -5.63 -10.96 -4.43
N SER A 74 -6.68 -10.96 -3.62
CA SER A 74 -7.97 -10.38 -3.97
C SER A 74 -8.71 -9.98 -2.70
N PRO A 75 -9.28 -8.76 -2.64
CA PRO A 75 -10.19 -8.40 -1.54
C PRO A 75 -11.37 -9.35 -1.42
N ALA A 76 -11.90 -9.86 -2.52
CA ALA A 76 -13.00 -10.84 -2.49
C ALA A 76 -12.61 -12.12 -1.75
N PHE A 77 -11.41 -12.60 -1.96
CA PHE A 77 -10.90 -13.79 -1.27
C PHE A 77 -10.54 -13.49 0.19
N SER A 78 -9.83 -12.41 0.42
CA SER A 78 -9.31 -12.06 1.76
C SER A 78 -10.40 -11.57 2.71
N LEU A 79 -11.44 -10.92 2.19
CA LEU A 79 -12.48 -10.24 2.97
C LEU A 79 -13.88 -10.81 2.74
N GLU A 80 -14.02 -11.76 1.84
CA GLU A 80 -15.31 -12.34 1.43
C GLU A 80 -16.32 -11.28 0.95
N THR A 81 -15.84 -10.25 0.24
CA THR A 81 -16.66 -9.16 -0.28
C THR A 81 -16.31 -8.79 -1.71
N GLU A 82 -17.32 -8.58 -2.56
CA GLU A 82 -17.15 -8.11 -3.94
C GLU A 82 -16.91 -6.60 -4.01
N HIS A 83 -17.60 -5.84 -3.17
CA HIS A 83 -17.52 -4.40 -3.12
C HIS A 83 -17.07 -3.95 -1.73
N PRO A 84 -15.76 -3.92 -1.45
CA PRO A 84 -15.28 -3.60 -0.12
C PRO A 84 -15.62 -2.17 0.30
N THR A 85 -15.92 -2.00 1.59
CA THR A 85 -15.98 -0.69 2.23
C THR A 85 -14.57 -0.14 2.38
N GLY A 86 -14.44 1.13 2.77
CA GLY A 86 -13.14 1.71 3.08
C GLY A 86 -12.39 0.93 4.16
N LYS A 87 -13.06 0.61 5.26
CA LYS A 87 -12.46 -0.17 6.36
C LYS A 87 -12.04 -1.57 5.94
N GLU A 88 -12.84 -2.25 5.14
CA GLU A 88 -12.48 -3.56 4.60
C GLU A 88 -11.25 -3.48 3.71
N TYR A 89 -11.18 -2.47 2.84
CA TYR A 89 -10.03 -2.29 1.97
C TYR A 89 -8.76 -1.91 2.73
N ALA A 90 -8.85 -1.07 3.76
CA ALA A 90 -7.74 -0.78 4.67
C ALA A 90 -7.22 -2.06 5.31
N LYS A 91 -8.12 -2.94 5.76
CA LYS A 91 -7.75 -4.25 6.31
C LYS A 91 -7.01 -5.11 5.30
N TYR A 92 -7.47 -5.14 4.04
CA TYR A 92 -6.79 -5.85 2.96
C TYR A 92 -5.34 -5.36 2.78
N LEU A 93 -5.13 -4.04 2.75
CA LEU A 93 -3.80 -3.46 2.62
C LEU A 93 -2.90 -3.80 3.83
N ARG A 94 -3.43 -3.79 5.04
CA ARG A 94 -2.70 -4.18 6.25
C ARG A 94 -2.29 -5.64 6.22
N LEU A 95 -3.20 -6.52 5.83
CA LEU A 95 -2.90 -7.95 5.70
C LEU A 95 -1.77 -8.21 4.71
N ILE A 96 -1.77 -7.51 3.56
CA ILE A 96 -0.68 -7.62 2.58
C ILE A 96 0.62 -7.10 3.18
N SER A 97 0.60 -5.92 3.79
CA SER A 97 1.78 -5.31 4.38
C SER A 97 2.43 -6.22 5.44
N GLU A 98 1.62 -6.81 6.29
CA GLU A 98 2.07 -7.74 7.34
C GLU A 98 2.58 -9.05 6.75
N HIS A 99 1.82 -9.66 5.85
CA HIS A 99 2.17 -10.95 5.24
C HIS A 99 3.47 -10.89 4.45
N LEU A 100 3.69 -9.81 3.71
CA LEU A 100 4.89 -9.58 2.93
C LEU A 100 6.02 -8.93 3.73
N GLU A 101 5.79 -8.63 4.99
CA GLU A 101 6.78 -7.97 5.86
C GLU A 101 7.36 -6.72 5.20
N LEU A 102 6.47 -5.84 4.68
CA LEU A 102 6.89 -4.60 4.04
C LEU A 102 7.52 -3.64 5.06
N PRO A 103 8.60 -2.93 4.71
CA PRO A 103 9.32 -2.06 5.63
C PRO A 103 8.58 -0.71 5.82
N VAL A 104 7.41 -0.76 6.46
CA VAL A 104 6.60 0.43 6.72
C VAL A 104 6.95 1.02 8.09
N LYS A 105 7.22 2.33 8.09
CA LYS A 105 7.30 3.15 9.31
C LYS A 105 6.04 3.99 9.39
N GLU A 106 5.12 3.56 10.24
CA GLU A 106 3.88 4.29 10.54
C GLU A 106 4.17 5.48 11.47
N HIS A 107 3.20 6.38 11.60
CA HIS A 107 3.30 7.60 12.42
C HIS A 107 4.52 8.45 12.08
N THR A 108 4.89 8.46 10.80
CA THR A 108 6.05 9.16 10.27
C THR A 108 5.61 10.12 9.16
N ASP A 109 5.42 11.38 9.52
CA ASP A 109 4.91 12.41 8.61
C ASP A 109 6.06 13.10 7.87
N VAL A 110 6.06 12.97 6.55
CA VAL A 110 7.05 13.65 5.69
C VAL A 110 6.65 15.10 5.52
N GLU A 111 7.52 16.01 5.99
CA GLU A 111 7.30 17.44 5.88
C GLU A 111 7.68 17.97 4.49
N LYS A 112 8.85 17.56 3.99
CA LYS A 112 9.34 17.99 2.68
C LYS A 112 10.38 17.03 2.12
N VAL A 113 10.54 17.10 0.79
CA VAL A 113 11.56 16.37 0.04
C VAL A 113 12.40 17.40 -0.71
N ILE A 114 13.71 17.34 -0.57
CA ILE A 114 14.64 18.22 -1.27
C ILE A 114 15.53 17.38 -2.17
N HIS A 115 15.55 17.73 -3.45
CA HIS A 115 16.48 17.15 -4.41
C HIS A 115 17.78 17.95 -4.42
N SER A 116 18.91 17.29 -4.33
CA SER A 116 20.23 17.89 -4.38
C SER A 116 21.19 17.00 -5.15
N GLN A 117 21.67 17.46 -6.28
CA GLN A 117 22.55 16.71 -7.18
C GLN A 117 21.96 15.33 -7.52
N ASP A 118 22.52 14.26 -6.95
CA ASP A 118 22.14 12.88 -7.28
C ASP A 118 21.33 12.20 -6.17
N SER A 119 20.83 12.96 -5.20
CA SER A 119 20.10 12.39 -4.06
C SER A 119 18.89 13.23 -3.66
N PHE A 120 18.02 12.60 -2.86
CA PHE A 120 16.89 13.25 -2.20
C PHE A 120 17.09 13.22 -0.69
N THR A 121 16.79 14.32 -0.03
CA THR A 121 16.73 14.38 1.43
C THR A 121 15.27 14.50 1.86
N ILE A 122 14.86 13.58 2.72
CA ILE A 122 13.49 13.51 3.25
C ILE A 122 13.51 14.07 4.67
N TYR A 123 12.70 15.10 4.92
CA TYR A 123 12.53 15.69 6.25
C TYR A 123 11.22 15.21 6.86
N ILE A 124 11.32 14.74 8.09
CA ILE A 124 10.21 14.21 8.87
C ILE A 124 9.88 15.23 9.97
N LYS A 125 8.58 15.40 10.24
CA LYS A 125 8.12 16.22 11.37
C LYS A 125 8.47 15.57 12.71
#